data_68778c53233536da06df06e924d1852b
#
_entry.id   68778c53233536da06df06e924d1852b
#
_cell.length_a   1.000
_cell.length_b   1.000
_cell.length_c   1.000
_cell.angle_alpha   90.00
_cell.angle_beta   90.00
_cell.angle_gamma   90.00
#
_symmetry.space_group_name_H-M   'P 1'
#
loop_
_entity.id
_entity.type
_entity.pdbx_description
1 polymer ?
#
loop_
_entity_poly.entity_id
_entity_poly.type
_entity_poly.pdbx_seq_one_letter_code
_entity_poly.pdbx_strand_id
1 'polypeptide(L)'
;MSKEGLFTKMDRLPDDLIRYIKDFIPKKHLVFTNRENYNLYHTFLKPCIANYENYIRDTIRRDNFFVIEKIILENFAIWTKINNYMYKNMIFKNYIYFIMHYCIENNSTKCRVVVMDFLQQHGFDKNLHKKNIVKYITWKN
;
A
#
# COMPACT_ATOMS: atom_id res chain seq x y z
N MET A 1 33.16 -4.66 -8.13
CA MET A 1 32.89 -3.39 -7.41
C MET A 1 31.44 -3.40 -6.96
N SER A 2 31.18 -3.56 -5.65
CA SER A 2 29.85 -3.33 -5.10
C SER A 2 29.53 -1.84 -5.24
N LYS A 3 28.48 -1.49 -5.96
CA LYS A 3 27.95 -0.12 -5.96
C LYS A 3 27.32 0.10 -4.59
N GLU A 4 28.11 0.57 -3.63
CA GLU A 4 27.54 1.11 -2.39
C GLU A 4 26.54 2.20 -2.80
N GLY A 5 25.29 2.04 -2.38
CA GLY A 5 24.25 3.02 -2.67
C GLY A 5 24.61 4.39 -2.08
N LEU A 6 24.14 5.47 -2.69
CA LEU A 6 24.37 6.85 -2.24
C LEU A 6 24.05 7.02 -0.74
N PHE A 7 23.00 6.40 -0.25
CA PHE A 7 22.57 6.50 1.15
C PHE A 7 23.52 5.79 2.12
N THR A 8 24.12 4.65 1.73
CA THR A 8 25.14 3.96 2.54
C THR A 8 26.40 4.80 2.70
N LYS A 9 26.73 5.59 1.68
CA LYS A 9 27.87 6.55 1.77
C LYS A 9 27.53 7.74 2.65
N MET A 10 26.28 8.18 2.66
CA MET A 10 25.83 9.30 3.51
C MET A 10 25.94 8.98 5.01
N ASP A 11 25.71 7.73 5.41
CA ASP A 11 25.80 7.31 6.82
C ASP A 11 27.21 7.44 7.42
N ARG A 12 28.22 7.66 6.58
CA ARG A 12 29.60 7.90 7.00
C ARG A 12 29.94 9.38 7.16
N LEU A 13 29.01 10.26 6.85
CA LEU A 13 29.21 11.72 6.97
C LEU A 13 28.77 12.22 8.34
N PRO A 14 29.32 13.34 8.83
CA PRO A 14 28.79 14.02 10.01
C PRO A 14 27.32 14.38 9.85
N ASP A 15 26.54 14.30 10.93
CA ASP A 15 25.11 14.53 10.94
C ASP A 15 24.69 15.87 10.33
N ASP A 16 25.48 16.92 10.56
CA ASP A 16 25.20 18.25 10.00
C ASP A 16 25.30 18.27 8.48
N LEU A 17 26.24 17.53 7.89
CA LEU A 17 26.36 17.39 6.44
C LEU A 17 25.24 16.54 5.88
N ILE A 18 24.84 15.46 6.57
CA ILE A 18 23.69 14.62 6.18
C ILE A 18 22.42 15.48 6.13
N ARG A 19 22.19 16.27 7.15
CA ARG A 19 21.03 17.18 7.23
C ARG A 19 21.04 18.19 6.09
N TYR A 20 22.18 18.83 5.85
CA TYR A 20 22.36 19.79 4.77
C TYR A 20 22.11 19.18 3.39
N ILE A 21 22.64 17.98 3.12
CA ILE A 21 22.41 17.26 1.86
C ILE A 21 20.93 16.90 1.69
N LYS A 22 20.26 16.42 2.74
CA LYS A 22 18.84 16.07 2.71
C LYS A 22 17.94 17.25 2.35
N ASP A 23 18.31 18.47 2.74
CA ASP A 23 17.56 19.69 2.41
C ASP A 23 17.54 19.99 0.91
N PHE A 24 18.54 19.52 0.14
CA PHE A 24 18.59 19.64 -1.32
C PHE A 24 17.84 18.50 -2.05
N ILE A 25 17.49 17.40 -1.37
CA ILE A 25 16.79 16.29 -1.99
C ILE A 25 15.28 16.56 -1.90
N PRO A 26 14.56 16.55 -3.02
CA PRO A 26 13.10 16.68 -2.98
C PRO A 26 12.48 15.62 -2.07
N LYS A 27 11.58 16.04 -1.19
CA LYS A 27 10.97 15.17 -0.16
C LYS A 27 10.34 13.90 -0.73
N LYS A 28 9.75 13.96 -1.92
CA LYS A 28 9.21 12.80 -2.64
C LYS A 28 10.23 11.68 -2.90
N HIS A 29 11.51 12.02 -3.02
CA HIS A 29 12.57 11.02 -3.22
C HIS A 29 13.08 10.42 -1.91
N LEU A 30 12.85 11.09 -0.78
CA LEU A 30 13.22 10.60 0.54
C LEU A 30 12.22 9.59 1.11
N VAL A 31 10.99 9.60 0.63
CA VAL A 31 9.86 8.82 1.19
C VAL A 31 10.18 7.35 1.38
N PHE A 32 10.82 6.71 0.39
CA PHE A 32 11.07 5.26 0.41
C PHE A 32 12.47 4.87 0.89
N THR A 33 13.24 5.79 1.44
CA THR A 33 14.61 5.51 1.90
C THR A 33 14.64 4.75 3.23
N ASN A 34 13.73 5.08 4.14
CA ASN A 34 13.53 4.39 5.41
C ASN A 34 12.13 4.68 5.99
N ARG A 35 11.76 3.97 7.05
CA ARG A 35 10.43 4.11 7.68
C ARG A 35 10.18 5.50 8.27
N GLU A 36 11.20 6.10 8.86
CA GLU A 36 11.10 7.45 9.43
C GLU A 36 10.79 8.48 8.34
N ASN A 37 11.55 8.46 7.24
CA ASN A 37 11.31 9.35 6.11
C ASN A 37 9.96 9.10 5.45
N TYR A 38 9.50 7.85 5.38
CA TYR A 38 8.15 7.55 4.92
C TYR A 38 7.09 8.22 5.81
N ASN A 39 7.19 8.08 7.12
CA ASN A 39 6.25 8.70 8.06
C ASN A 39 6.23 10.23 7.94
N LEU A 40 7.40 10.84 7.75
CA LEU A 40 7.53 12.30 7.66
C LEU A 40 7.04 12.87 6.32
N TYR A 41 7.27 12.17 5.22
CA TYR A 41 7.17 12.75 3.87
C TYR A 41 6.15 12.08 2.94
N HIS A 42 5.47 11.00 3.34
CA HIS A 42 4.55 10.28 2.45
C HIS A 42 3.37 11.15 1.95
N THR A 43 2.98 12.17 2.71
CA THR A 43 1.93 13.11 2.29
C THR A 43 2.32 13.90 1.03
N PHE A 44 3.60 14.13 0.81
CA PHE A 44 4.11 14.77 -0.41
C PHE A 44 4.10 13.85 -1.63
N LEU A 45 4.00 12.55 -1.41
CA LEU A 45 3.97 11.56 -2.48
C LEU A 45 2.62 11.50 -3.18
N LYS A 46 1.52 11.58 -2.43
CA LYS A 46 0.16 11.38 -2.95
C LYS A 46 -0.17 12.25 -4.17
N PRO A 47 0.12 13.57 -4.19
CA PRO A 47 -0.09 14.42 -5.36
C PRO A 47 0.78 14.05 -6.57
N CYS A 48 1.90 13.34 -6.35
CA CYS A 48 2.83 12.92 -7.39
C CYS A 48 2.46 11.59 -8.04
N ILE A 49 1.48 10.86 -7.49
CA ILE A 49 1.05 9.56 -7.99
C ILE A 49 -0.02 9.78 -9.06
N ALA A 50 0.30 9.44 -10.31
CA ALA A 50 -0.62 9.60 -11.44
C ALA A 50 -1.85 8.68 -11.33
N ASN A 51 -1.66 7.44 -10.87
CA ASN A 51 -2.73 6.48 -10.66
C ASN A 51 -2.57 5.81 -9.30
N TYR A 52 -3.36 6.26 -8.34
CA TYR A 52 -3.29 5.81 -6.95
C TYR A 52 -3.69 4.32 -6.80
N GLU A 53 -4.64 3.85 -7.59
CA GLU A 53 -5.04 2.44 -7.57
C GLU A 53 -3.91 1.51 -8.04
N ASN A 54 -3.19 1.88 -9.09
CA ASN A 54 -2.01 1.15 -9.53
C ASN A 54 -0.90 1.15 -8.48
N TYR A 55 -0.74 2.25 -7.76
CA TYR A 55 0.19 2.35 -6.65
C TYR A 55 -0.16 1.38 -5.52
N ILE A 56 -1.43 1.29 -5.14
CA ILE A 56 -1.91 0.32 -4.15
C ILE A 56 -1.63 -1.11 -4.62
N ARG A 57 -1.98 -1.44 -5.85
CA ARG A 57 -1.77 -2.77 -6.43
C ARG A 57 -0.29 -3.14 -6.49
N ASP A 58 0.57 -2.20 -6.88
CA ASP A 58 2.02 -2.43 -6.91
C ASP A 58 2.60 -2.64 -5.50
N THR A 59 2.14 -1.88 -4.52
CA THR A 59 2.51 -2.05 -3.11
C THR A 59 2.17 -3.47 -2.62
N ILE A 60 1.00 -3.98 -2.96
CA ILE A 60 0.57 -5.35 -2.62
C ILE A 60 1.42 -6.39 -3.35
N ARG A 61 1.64 -6.23 -4.66
CA ARG A 61 2.47 -7.17 -5.44
C ARG A 61 3.89 -7.29 -4.90
N ARG A 62 4.45 -6.21 -4.38
CA ARG A 62 5.77 -6.20 -3.73
C ARG A 62 5.75 -6.67 -2.28
N ASP A 63 4.59 -7.01 -1.75
CA ASP A 63 4.38 -7.39 -0.35
C ASP A 63 4.94 -6.36 0.65
N ASN A 64 4.81 -5.07 0.31
CA ASN A 64 5.26 -3.97 1.16
C ASN A 64 4.23 -3.67 2.24
N PHE A 65 4.26 -4.49 3.30
CA PHE A 65 3.27 -4.44 4.39
C PHE A 65 3.29 -3.10 5.16
N PHE A 66 4.45 -2.47 5.31
CA PHE A 66 4.56 -1.20 6.01
C PHE A 66 3.81 -0.08 5.27
N VAL A 67 3.97 -0.02 3.95
CA VAL A 67 3.29 0.98 3.12
C VAL A 67 1.79 0.69 3.04
N ILE A 68 1.38 -0.57 2.87
CA ILE A 68 -0.04 -0.91 2.80
C ILE A 68 -0.78 -0.62 4.11
N GLU A 69 -0.14 -0.80 5.27
CA GLU A 69 -0.69 -0.42 6.57
C GLU A 69 -1.04 1.07 6.60
N LYS A 70 -0.13 1.93 6.16
CA LYS A 70 -0.36 3.37 6.10
C LYS A 70 -1.46 3.75 5.11
N ILE A 71 -1.47 3.12 3.94
CA ILE A 71 -2.50 3.33 2.93
C ILE A 71 -3.89 2.96 3.48
N ILE A 72 -4.02 1.83 4.19
CA ILE A 72 -5.28 1.40 4.79
C ILE A 72 -5.74 2.40 5.85
N LEU A 73 -4.87 2.79 6.77
CA LEU A 73 -5.19 3.77 7.82
C LEU A 73 -5.77 5.07 7.26
N GLU A 74 -5.20 5.56 6.17
CA GLU A 74 -5.64 6.80 5.53
C GLU A 74 -6.95 6.67 4.74
N ASN A 75 -7.24 5.50 4.21
CA ASN A 75 -8.32 5.30 3.23
C ASN A 75 -9.46 4.39 3.71
N PHE A 76 -9.35 3.76 4.86
CA PHE A 76 -10.32 2.76 5.32
C PHE A 76 -11.77 3.28 5.30
N ALA A 77 -11.99 4.47 5.85
CA ALA A 77 -13.33 5.07 5.91
C ALA A 77 -13.93 5.34 4.51
N ILE A 78 -13.07 5.63 3.53
CA ILE A 78 -13.48 5.83 2.13
C ILE A 78 -13.72 4.48 1.47
N TRP A 79 -12.85 3.52 1.66
CA TRP A 79 -12.91 2.20 1.02
C TRP A 79 -14.13 1.39 1.45
N THR A 80 -14.57 1.51 2.70
CA THR A 80 -15.79 0.87 3.19
C THR A 80 -17.07 1.42 2.55
N LYS A 81 -17.02 2.61 1.96
CA LYS A 81 -18.14 3.25 1.26
C LYS A 81 -18.15 3.00 -0.24
N ILE A 82 -17.06 2.48 -0.81
CA ILE A 82 -17.00 2.10 -2.23
C ILE A 82 -17.69 0.76 -2.39
N ASN A 83 -18.89 0.78 -2.94
CA ASN A 83 -19.72 -0.40 -3.15
C ASN A 83 -19.58 -0.94 -4.58
N ASN A 84 -19.83 -2.25 -4.73
CA ASN A 84 -19.87 -2.91 -6.04
C ASN A 84 -18.58 -2.70 -6.87
N TYR A 85 -17.42 -2.85 -6.23
CA TYR A 85 -16.13 -2.71 -6.92
C TYR A 85 -15.92 -3.89 -7.88
N MET A 86 -15.69 -3.57 -9.14
CA MET A 86 -15.47 -4.57 -10.20
C MET A 86 -13.98 -4.83 -10.41
N TYR A 87 -13.62 -6.11 -10.36
CA TYR A 87 -12.26 -6.55 -10.70
C TYR A 87 -12.34 -7.87 -11.49
N LYS A 88 -11.78 -7.89 -12.69
CA LYS A 88 -11.93 -9.02 -13.62
C LYS A 88 -13.44 -9.37 -13.81
N ASN A 89 -13.82 -10.61 -13.52
CA ASN A 89 -15.20 -11.09 -13.59
C ASN A 89 -15.94 -11.12 -12.24
N MET A 90 -15.38 -10.45 -11.22
CA MET A 90 -15.91 -10.43 -9.86
C MET A 90 -16.40 -9.04 -9.48
N ILE A 91 -17.45 -8.99 -8.67
CA ILE A 91 -17.97 -7.78 -8.06
C ILE A 91 -17.87 -7.94 -6.54
N PHE A 92 -17.07 -7.10 -5.89
CA PHE A 92 -16.91 -7.07 -4.44
C PHE A 92 -17.90 -6.10 -3.82
N LYS A 93 -18.44 -6.48 -2.67
CA LYS A 93 -19.41 -5.64 -1.94
C LYS A 93 -18.81 -4.28 -1.57
N ASN A 94 -17.52 -4.25 -1.20
CA ASN A 94 -16.77 -3.01 -1.03
C ASN A 94 -15.28 -3.20 -1.40
N TYR A 95 -14.56 -2.07 -1.48
CA TYR A 95 -13.18 -2.05 -1.94
C TYR A 95 -12.21 -2.79 -1.01
N ILE A 96 -12.45 -2.80 0.31
CA ILE A 96 -11.55 -3.48 1.25
C ILE A 96 -11.54 -5.00 1.06
N TYR A 97 -12.66 -5.59 0.64
CA TYR A 97 -12.72 -7.02 0.29
C TYR A 97 -11.95 -7.33 -0.98
N PHE A 98 -11.96 -6.41 -1.94
CA PHE A 98 -11.08 -6.51 -3.10
C PHE A 98 -9.60 -6.50 -2.69
N ILE A 99 -9.20 -5.59 -1.80
CA ILE A 99 -7.82 -5.53 -1.29
C ILE A 99 -7.40 -6.86 -0.66
N MET A 100 -8.25 -7.46 0.19
CA MET A 100 -7.98 -8.78 0.76
C MET A 100 -7.82 -9.85 -0.32
N HIS A 101 -8.73 -9.89 -1.30
CA HIS A 101 -8.66 -10.82 -2.41
C HIS A 101 -7.38 -10.63 -3.22
N TYR A 102 -7.00 -9.40 -3.50
CA TYR A 102 -5.80 -9.07 -4.27
C TYR A 102 -4.51 -9.50 -3.56
N CYS A 103 -4.45 -9.38 -2.23
CA CYS A 103 -3.35 -9.91 -1.44
C CYS A 103 -3.24 -11.44 -1.58
N ILE A 104 -4.36 -12.14 -1.57
CA ILE A 104 -4.40 -13.61 -1.72
C ILE A 104 -3.97 -14.02 -3.13
N GLU A 105 -4.52 -13.37 -4.15
CA GLU A 105 -4.22 -13.66 -5.56
C GLU A 105 -2.72 -13.49 -5.88
N ASN A 106 -2.07 -12.51 -5.27
CA ASN A 106 -0.65 -12.21 -5.50
C ASN A 106 0.30 -12.90 -4.48
N ASN A 107 -0.19 -13.76 -3.61
CA ASN A 107 0.59 -14.41 -2.55
C ASN A 107 1.33 -13.42 -1.64
N SER A 108 0.76 -12.25 -1.41
CA SER A 108 1.32 -11.18 -0.57
C SER A 108 1.00 -11.45 0.89
N THR A 109 1.74 -12.37 1.50
CA THR A 109 1.43 -12.92 2.83
C THR A 109 1.51 -11.89 3.94
N LYS A 110 2.48 -10.99 3.90
CA LYS A 110 2.65 -9.93 4.90
C LYS A 110 1.56 -8.87 4.80
N CYS A 111 1.27 -8.40 3.57
CA CYS A 111 0.15 -7.49 3.33
C CYS A 111 -1.19 -8.12 3.74
N ARG A 112 -1.39 -9.41 3.44
CA ARG A 112 -2.59 -10.15 3.84
C ARG A 112 -2.81 -10.13 5.35
N VAL A 113 -1.76 -10.37 6.13
CA VAL A 113 -1.84 -10.35 7.61
C VAL A 113 -2.27 -8.97 8.09
N VAL A 114 -1.63 -7.90 7.58
CA VAL A 114 -1.97 -6.51 7.94
C VAL A 114 -3.43 -6.19 7.62
N VAL A 115 -3.89 -6.52 6.42
CA VAL A 115 -5.29 -6.29 6.01
C VAL A 115 -6.26 -7.08 6.90
N MET A 116 -5.93 -8.32 7.22
CA MET A 116 -6.74 -9.20 8.04
C MET A 116 -6.87 -8.68 9.46
N ASP A 117 -5.77 -8.27 10.07
CA ASP A 117 -5.75 -7.69 11.42
C ASP A 117 -6.59 -6.41 11.48
N PHE A 118 -6.47 -5.58 10.45
CA PHE A 118 -7.25 -4.35 10.34
C PHE A 118 -8.76 -4.62 10.24
N LEU A 119 -9.16 -5.59 9.42
CA LEU A 119 -10.54 -6.01 9.31
C LEU A 119 -11.09 -6.54 10.63
N GLN A 120 -10.33 -7.36 11.35
CA GLN A 120 -10.73 -7.89 12.65
C GLN A 120 -10.93 -6.79 13.69
N GLN A 121 -10.02 -5.82 13.76
CA GLN A 121 -10.11 -4.68 14.69
C GLN A 121 -11.36 -3.82 14.45
N HIS A 122 -11.90 -3.83 13.23
CA HIS A 122 -13.10 -3.08 12.84
C HIS A 122 -14.36 -3.96 12.78
N GLY A 123 -14.33 -5.16 13.37
CA GLY A 123 -15.49 -6.03 13.47
C GLY A 123 -15.86 -6.82 12.22
N PHE A 124 -14.96 -6.90 11.23
CA PHE A 124 -15.15 -7.72 10.05
C PHE A 124 -14.64 -9.16 10.27
N ASP A 125 -15.40 -10.14 9.79
CA ASP A 125 -15.00 -11.56 9.85
C ASP A 125 -13.88 -11.86 8.84
N LYS A 126 -12.98 -12.79 9.22
CA LYS A 126 -11.86 -13.27 8.38
C LYS A 126 -12.28 -13.73 6.98
N ASN A 127 -13.45 -14.32 6.86
CA ASN A 127 -13.95 -14.91 5.61
C ASN A 127 -14.90 -14.00 4.82
N LEU A 128 -15.11 -12.76 5.27
CA LEU A 128 -16.05 -11.87 4.61
C LEU A 128 -15.68 -11.54 3.16
N HIS A 129 -14.39 -11.54 2.81
CA HIS A 129 -13.96 -11.33 1.43
C HIS A 129 -14.49 -12.41 0.48
N LYS A 130 -14.62 -13.67 0.93
CA LYS A 130 -15.21 -14.78 0.16
C LYS A 130 -16.72 -14.70 0.09
N LYS A 131 -17.39 -14.34 1.20
CA LYS A 131 -18.84 -14.24 1.32
C LYS A 131 -19.43 -13.01 0.64
N ASN A 132 -18.62 -11.98 0.42
CA ASN A 132 -19.05 -10.69 -0.12
C ASN A 132 -18.61 -10.42 -1.55
N ILE A 133 -18.26 -11.46 -2.30
CA ILE A 133 -18.29 -11.43 -3.77
C ILE A 133 -19.74 -11.46 -4.17
N VAL A 134 -20.26 -10.33 -4.66
CA VAL A 134 -21.70 -10.17 -4.94
C VAL A 134 -22.11 -10.93 -6.21
N LYS A 135 -21.20 -11.04 -7.18
CA LYS A 135 -21.52 -11.67 -8.46
C LYS A 135 -20.29 -12.08 -9.25
N TYR A 136 -20.32 -13.28 -9.82
CA TYR A 136 -19.44 -13.63 -10.95
C TYR A 136 -20.13 -13.20 -12.24
N ILE A 137 -19.47 -12.40 -13.05
CA ILE A 137 -19.93 -12.08 -14.40
C ILE A 137 -19.47 -13.20 -15.32
N THR A 138 -20.37 -14.06 -15.78
CA THR A 138 -20.09 -15.04 -16.82
C THR A 138 -20.44 -14.43 -18.16
N TRP A 139 -19.43 -14.27 -19.02
CA TRP A 139 -19.69 -13.94 -20.43
C TRP A 139 -20.26 -15.21 -21.08
N LYS A 140 -21.50 -15.15 -21.55
CA LYS A 140 -22.02 -16.18 -22.44
C LYS A 140 -21.39 -15.93 -23.81
N ASN A 141 -20.60 -16.88 -24.28
CA ASN A 141 -20.20 -16.95 -25.70
C ASN A 141 -21.42 -17.25 -26.55
#